data_61b41d797f6238aa567924d582d529c1
#
_entry.id   61b41d797f6238aa567924d582d529c1
#
_cell.length_a   1.000
_cell.length_b   1.000
_cell.length_c   1.000
_cell.angle_alpha   90.00
_cell.angle_beta   90.00
_cell.angle_gamma   90.00
#
_symmetry.space_group_name_H-M   'P 1'
#
loop_
_entity.id
_entity.type
_entity.pdbx_description
1 polymer ?
#
loop_
_entity_poly.entity_id
_entity_poly.type
_entity_poly.pdbx_seq_one_letter_code
_entity_poly.pdbx_strand_id
1 'polypeptide(L)'
;MPNALFPFWADHLDAKWSLGLFYAAGTIGSVLVTLTSGWIRTYRFHGRAVIWAAIGWGVAIAISGVVHSVWLVLFFLAAAGASDMVSALFRSAIWNQTIPDELRGRLAGIELLSYSVGPLIGQLRAAMVASATTLSFSVTSGGISCVIFVALLAGFLPTFRKYDVETNEFAAREREIRKNRDLNS
;
A
#
# COMPACT_ATOMS: atom_id res chain seq x y z
N MET A 1 -3.62 -4.12 6.16
CA MET A 1 -3.32 -5.46 6.69
C MET A 1 -4.52 -5.96 7.50
N PRO A 2 -4.80 -7.26 7.58
CA PRO A 2 -5.93 -7.81 8.34
C PRO A 2 -5.60 -7.91 9.84
N ASN A 3 -5.22 -6.80 10.44
CA ASN A 3 -4.73 -6.73 11.83
C ASN A 3 -5.74 -7.27 12.85
N ALA A 4 -7.04 -7.11 12.57
CA ALA A 4 -8.12 -7.65 13.42
C ALA A 4 -8.11 -9.19 13.52
N LEU A 5 -7.50 -9.87 12.56
CA LEU A 5 -7.42 -11.34 12.52
C LEU A 5 -6.13 -11.90 13.14
N PHE A 6 -5.14 -11.08 13.48
CA PHE A 6 -3.86 -11.55 14.03
C PHE A 6 -3.99 -12.39 15.31
N PRO A 7 -4.85 -12.04 16.30
CA PRO A 7 -5.03 -12.88 17.47
C PRO A 7 -5.54 -14.29 17.12
N PHE A 8 -6.53 -14.37 16.22
CA PHE A 8 -7.09 -15.65 15.75
C PHE A 8 -6.07 -16.43 14.92
N TRP A 9 -5.19 -15.73 14.19
CA TRP A 9 -4.15 -16.33 13.38
C TRP A 9 -3.04 -16.92 14.24
N ALA A 10 -2.63 -16.23 15.30
CA ALA A 10 -1.67 -16.72 16.28
C ALA A 10 -2.20 -17.98 17.01
N ASP A 11 -3.50 -18.01 17.30
CA ASP A 11 -4.16 -19.18 17.90
C ASP A 11 -4.25 -20.35 16.92
N HIS A 12 -4.61 -20.08 15.66
CA HIS A 12 -4.68 -21.09 14.59
C HIS A 12 -3.34 -21.75 14.27
N LEU A 13 -2.24 -21.04 14.44
CA LEU A 13 -0.86 -21.55 14.24
C LEU A 13 -0.25 -22.14 15.53
N ASP A 14 -1.02 -22.21 16.60
CA ASP A 14 -0.54 -22.64 17.95
C ASP A 14 0.70 -21.84 18.39
N ALA A 15 0.73 -20.56 18.06
CA ALA A 15 1.88 -19.69 18.23
C ALA A 15 1.50 -18.34 18.87
N LYS A 16 0.81 -18.36 20.01
CA LYS A 16 0.35 -17.14 20.72
C LYS A 16 1.50 -16.17 21.04
N TRP A 17 2.71 -16.70 21.25
CA TRP A 17 3.92 -15.91 21.45
C TRP A 17 4.29 -15.02 20.24
N SER A 18 3.86 -15.39 19.04
CA SER A 18 4.20 -14.67 17.80
C SER A 18 3.27 -13.46 17.51
N LEU A 19 2.23 -13.23 18.30
CA LEU A 19 1.27 -12.15 18.06
C LEU A 19 1.93 -10.79 17.93
N GLY A 20 2.87 -10.45 18.82
CA GLY A 20 3.63 -9.23 18.74
C GLY A 20 4.47 -9.13 17.46
N LEU A 21 5.01 -10.26 16.99
CA LEU A 21 5.79 -10.32 15.75
C LEU A 21 4.90 -10.12 14.52
N PHE A 22 3.64 -10.56 14.51
CA PHE A 22 2.72 -10.30 13.41
C PHE A 22 2.46 -8.80 13.23
N TYR A 23 2.27 -8.06 14.33
CA TYR A 23 2.16 -6.59 14.26
C TYR A 23 3.48 -5.92 13.86
N ALA A 24 4.60 -6.44 14.31
CA ALA A 24 5.91 -5.86 14.01
C ALA A 24 6.38 -6.18 12.57
N ALA A 25 6.05 -7.35 12.01
CA ALA A 25 6.55 -7.80 10.72
C ALA A 25 6.30 -6.78 9.59
N GLY A 26 5.07 -6.28 9.46
CA GLY A 26 4.74 -5.28 8.45
C GLY A 26 5.51 -3.98 8.65
N THR A 27 5.66 -3.54 9.90
CA THR A 27 6.44 -2.35 10.24
C THR A 27 7.92 -2.52 9.88
N ILE A 28 8.50 -3.69 10.16
CA ILE A 28 9.89 -4.01 9.80
C ILE A 28 10.06 -3.91 8.28
N GLY A 29 9.16 -4.51 7.49
CA GLY A 29 9.19 -4.40 6.04
C GLY A 29 9.13 -2.94 5.55
N SER A 30 8.26 -2.13 6.13
CA SER A 30 8.13 -0.71 5.82
C SER A 30 9.39 0.09 6.15
N VAL A 31 10.00 -0.17 7.30
CA VAL A 31 11.25 0.49 7.73
C VAL A 31 12.41 0.15 6.77
N LEU A 32 12.56 -1.12 6.40
CA LEU A 32 13.60 -1.55 5.46
C LEU A 32 13.48 -0.82 4.11
N VAL A 33 12.28 -0.68 3.57
CA VAL A 33 12.05 0.09 2.35
C VAL A 33 12.38 1.55 2.55
N THR A 34 11.98 2.15 3.67
CA THR A 34 12.27 3.57 3.95
C THR A 34 13.76 3.83 4.00
N LEU A 35 14.53 2.98 4.68
CA LEU A 35 15.98 3.09 4.76
C LEU A 35 16.69 2.94 3.39
N THR A 36 16.09 2.16 2.50
CA THR A 36 16.64 1.92 1.15
C THR A 36 15.97 2.78 0.07
N SER A 37 15.15 3.77 0.42
CA SER A 37 14.27 4.52 -0.49
C SER A 37 14.97 5.43 -1.51
N GLY A 38 16.28 5.57 -1.47
CA GLY A 38 17.05 6.47 -2.35
C GLY A 38 16.80 6.28 -3.86
N TRP A 39 16.52 5.05 -4.28
CA TRP A 39 16.22 4.71 -5.68
C TRP A 39 14.88 5.27 -6.19
N ILE A 40 13.95 5.61 -5.30
CA ILE A 40 12.63 6.15 -5.66
C ILE A 40 12.75 7.45 -6.45
N ARG A 41 13.75 8.26 -6.15
CA ARG A 41 14.00 9.53 -6.84
C ARG A 41 14.41 9.36 -8.30
N THR A 42 15.02 8.24 -8.65
CA THR A 42 15.52 7.93 -10.00
C THR A 42 14.50 7.19 -10.87
N TYR A 43 13.45 6.66 -10.26
CA TYR A 43 12.46 5.88 -10.99
C TYR A 43 11.38 6.76 -11.61
N ARG A 44 11.25 6.75 -12.96
CA ARG A 44 10.36 7.64 -13.74
C ARG A 44 8.87 7.28 -13.66
N PHE A 45 8.57 5.97 -13.70
CA PHE A 45 7.20 5.50 -13.92
C PHE A 45 6.46 5.26 -12.60
N HIS A 46 6.16 6.34 -11.86
CA HIS A 46 5.57 6.27 -10.54
C HIS A 46 4.22 5.53 -10.53
N GLY A 47 3.37 5.72 -11.55
CA GLY A 47 2.09 5.02 -11.64
C GLY A 47 2.24 3.49 -11.73
N ARG A 48 3.21 3.01 -12.50
CA ARG A 48 3.51 1.56 -12.58
C ARG A 48 4.03 1.01 -11.26
N ALA A 49 4.90 1.77 -10.58
CA ALA A 49 5.44 1.37 -9.28
C ALA A 49 4.32 1.17 -8.26
N VAL A 50 3.35 2.10 -8.18
CA VAL A 50 2.17 1.98 -7.31
C VAL A 50 1.37 0.72 -7.62
N ILE A 51 1.10 0.43 -8.90
CA ILE A 51 0.34 -0.75 -9.34
C ILE A 51 1.06 -2.03 -8.94
N TRP A 52 2.35 -2.17 -9.26
CA TRP A 52 3.11 -3.38 -8.93
C TRP A 52 3.29 -3.57 -7.43
N ALA A 53 3.48 -2.49 -6.68
CA ALA A 53 3.55 -2.54 -5.22
C ALA A 53 2.20 -2.99 -4.61
N ALA A 54 1.07 -2.47 -5.11
CA ALA A 54 -0.25 -2.89 -4.64
C ALA A 54 -0.55 -4.37 -4.98
N ILE A 55 -0.15 -4.85 -6.16
CA ILE A 55 -0.23 -6.26 -6.53
C ILE A 55 0.65 -7.10 -5.60
N GLY A 56 1.89 -6.69 -5.38
CA GLY A 56 2.82 -7.35 -4.47
C GLY A 56 2.27 -7.49 -3.05
N TRP A 57 1.64 -6.43 -2.55
CA TRP A 57 0.93 -6.46 -1.27
C TRP A 57 -0.18 -7.51 -1.25
N GLY A 58 -1.05 -7.50 -2.25
CA GLY A 58 -2.17 -8.45 -2.35
C GLY A 58 -1.71 -9.90 -2.46
N VAL A 59 -0.67 -10.17 -3.26
CA VAL A 59 -0.06 -11.50 -3.40
C VAL A 59 0.56 -11.98 -2.09
N ALA A 60 1.33 -11.12 -1.42
CA ALA A 60 1.95 -11.45 -0.13
C ALA A 60 0.89 -11.79 0.93
N ILE A 61 -0.19 -11.01 1.02
CA ILE A 61 -1.32 -11.31 1.92
C ILE A 61 -2.02 -12.62 1.51
N ALA A 62 -2.27 -12.86 0.23
CA ALA A 62 -2.91 -14.09 -0.22
C ALA A 62 -2.09 -15.33 0.14
N ILE A 63 -0.78 -15.29 -0.07
CA ILE A 63 0.12 -16.40 0.27
C ILE A 63 0.18 -16.60 1.78
N SER A 64 0.26 -15.51 2.56
CA SER A 64 0.30 -15.63 4.02
C SER A 64 -0.93 -16.34 4.59
N GLY A 65 -2.09 -16.25 3.93
CA GLY A 65 -3.34 -16.91 4.33
C GLY A 65 -3.35 -18.44 4.13
N VAL A 66 -2.51 -18.98 3.24
CA VAL A 66 -2.43 -20.43 2.97
C VAL A 66 -1.26 -21.11 3.65
N VAL A 67 -0.28 -20.35 4.12
CA VAL A 67 0.92 -20.89 4.76
C VAL A 67 0.67 -21.21 6.22
N HIS A 68 1.15 -22.39 6.66
CA HIS A 68 1.00 -22.89 8.03
C HIS A 68 2.26 -22.70 8.91
N SER A 69 3.33 -22.13 8.36
CA SER A 69 4.56 -21.85 9.11
C SER A 69 4.59 -20.40 9.58
N VAL A 70 4.76 -20.18 10.88
CA VAL A 70 4.84 -18.84 11.49
C VAL A 70 5.91 -17.98 10.82
N TRP A 71 7.08 -18.55 10.56
CA TRP A 71 8.19 -17.81 9.94
C TRP A 71 7.89 -17.35 8.53
N LEU A 72 7.21 -18.18 7.73
CA LEU A 72 6.79 -17.80 6.39
C LEU A 72 5.66 -16.77 6.43
N VAL A 73 4.72 -16.88 7.37
CA VAL A 73 3.70 -15.84 7.58
C VAL A 73 4.36 -14.50 7.92
N LEU A 74 5.32 -14.48 8.85
CA LEU A 74 6.07 -13.27 9.21
C LEU A 74 6.80 -12.68 8.00
N PHE A 75 7.46 -13.53 7.20
CA PHE A 75 8.13 -13.09 5.99
C PHE A 75 7.16 -12.44 4.98
N PHE A 76 6.01 -13.06 4.71
CA PHE A 76 5.04 -12.49 3.78
C PHE A 76 4.34 -11.26 4.35
N LEU A 77 4.12 -11.16 5.65
CA LEU A 77 3.63 -9.93 6.28
C LEU A 77 4.65 -8.79 6.17
N ALA A 78 5.94 -9.08 6.33
CA ALA A 78 7.00 -8.10 6.13
C ALA A 78 7.08 -7.68 4.65
N ALA A 79 6.98 -8.62 3.71
CA ALA A 79 6.92 -8.33 2.27
C ALA A 79 5.69 -7.48 1.90
N ALA A 80 4.54 -7.75 2.53
CA ALA A 80 3.35 -6.92 2.36
C ALA A 80 3.58 -5.51 2.89
N GLY A 81 4.16 -5.34 4.09
CA GLY A 81 4.51 -4.03 4.64
C GLY A 81 5.50 -3.26 3.78
N ALA A 82 6.52 -3.95 3.24
CA ALA A 82 7.47 -3.38 2.28
C ALA A 82 6.75 -2.88 1.01
N SER A 83 5.89 -3.70 0.43
CA SER A 83 5.11 -3.34 -0.76
C SER A 83 4.18 -2.15 -0.51
N ASP A 84 3.50 -2.11 0.64
CA ASP A 84 2.64 -0.99 1.03
C ASP A 84 3.44 0.31 1.15
N MET A 85 4.62 0.27 1.78
CA MET A 85 5.49 1.43 1.90
C MET A 85 5.99 1.93 0.53
N VAL A 86 6.40 1.03 -0.37
CA VAL A 86 6.76 1.41 -1.75
C VAL A 86 5.59 2.14 -2.42
N SER A 87 4.38 1.58 -2.34
CA SER A 87 3.17 2.21 -2.89
C SER A 87 2.91 3.59 -2.26
N ALA A 88 3.06 3.73 -0.95
CA ALA A 88 2.85 4.97 -0.22
C ALA A 88 3.83 6.07 -0.65
N LEU A 89 5.12 5.74 -0.77
CA LEU A 89 6.17 6.67 -1.18
C LEU A 89 5.94 7.20 -2.61
N PHE A 90 5.59 6.32 -3.56
CA PHE A 90 5.28 6.76 -4.92
C PHE A 90 3.97 7.56 -5.01
N ARG A 91 2.93 7.20 -4.27
CA ARG A 91 1.69 7.99 -4.17
C ARG A 91 1.96 9.38 -3.61
N SER A 92 2.74 9.47 -2.54
CA SER A 92 3.14 10.73 -1.95
C SER A 92 3.98 11.59 -2.92
N ALA A 93 4.87 10.96 -3.69
CA ALA A 93 5.64 11.65 -4.72
C ALA A 93 4.74 12.23 -5.82
N ILE A 94 3.79 11.44 -6.36
CA ILE A 94 2.79 11.92 -7.34
C ILE A 94 2.00 13.08 -6.75
N TRP A 95 1.49 12.95 -5.52
CA TRP A 95 0.73 13.98 -4.83
C TRP A 95 1.49 15.30 -4.73
N ASN A 96 2.73 15.23 -4.27
CA ASN A 96 3.58 16.40 -4.11
C ASN A 96 3.98 17.08 -5.43
N GLN A 97 3.96 16.33 -6.54
CA GLN A 97 4.34 16.83 -7.87
C GLN A 97 3.17 17.43 -8.65
N THR A 98 1.93 17.01 -8.37
CA THR A 98 0.77 17.35 -9.18
C THR A 98 -0.20 18.33 -8.52
N ILE A 99 -0.13 18.47 -7.20
CA ILE A 99 -1.09 19.31 -6.47
C ILE A 99 -0.48 20.67 -6.11
N PRO A 100 -1.14 21.77 -6.52
CA PRO A 100 -0.77 23.12 -6.11
C PRO A 100 -0.82 23.30 -4.60
N ASP A 101 0.09 24.10 -4.04
CA ASP A 101 0.21 24.32 -2.59
C ASP A 101 -1.10 24.85 -1.96
N GLU A 102 -1.87 25.67 -2.69
CA GLU A 102 -3.14 26.24 -2.23
C GLU A 102 -4.24 25.18 -2.01
N LEU A 103 -4.20 24.07 -2.75
CA LEU A 103 -5.21 23.01 -2.67
C LEU A 103 -4.82 21.87 -1.72
N ARG A 104 -3.55 21.80 -1.29
CA ARG A 104 -3.04 20.68 -0.45
C ARG A 104 -3.83 20.50 0.83
N GLY A 105 -4.12 21.59 1.55
CA GLY A 105 -4.87 21.49 2.81
C GLY A 105 -6.28 20.94 2.63
N ARG A 106 -6.97 21.35 1.58
CA ARG A 106 -8.34 20.88 1.28
C ARG A 106 -8.37 19.42 0.83
N LEU A 107 -7.41 19.02 0.01
CA LEU A 107 -7.31 17.66 -0.51
C LEU A 107 -6.75 16.69 0.56
N ALA A 108 -5.93 17.16 1.49
CA ALA A 108 -5.41 16.35 2.60
C ALA A 108 -6.54 15.75 3.46
N GLY A 109 -7.66 16.47 3.62
CA GLY A 109 -8.85 15.93 4.31
C GLY A 109 -9.45 14.71 3.59
N ILE A 110 -9.53 14.76 2.25
CA ILE A 110 -10.04 13.63 1.44
C ILE A 110 -9.06 12.46 1.50
N GLU A 111 -7.77 12.75 1.44
CA GLU A 111 -6.72 11.73 1.56
C GLU A 111 -6.80 11.03 2.92
N LEU A 112 -6.92 11.79 4.01
CA LEU A 112 -7.05 11.26 5.36
C LEU A 112 -8.29 10.36 5.51
N LEU A 113 -9.43 10.75 4.93
CA LEU A 113 -10.63 9.90 4.90
C LEU A 113 -10.36 8.57 4.19
N SER A 114 -9.66 8.59 3.05
CA SER A 114 -9.32 7.38 2.30
C SER A 114 -8.43 6.44 3.11
N TYR A 115 -7.43 6.96 3.83
CA TYR A 115 -6.55 6.18 4.70
C TYR A 115 -7.23 5.65 5.96
N SER A 116 -8.26 6.33 6.46
CA SER A 116 -8.96 5.93 7.68
C SER A 116 -10.09 4.95 7.38
N VAL A 117 -10.95 5.26 6.42
CA VAL A 117 -12.16 4.49 6.11
C VAL A 117 -11.85 3.20 5.36
N GLY A 118 -10.91 3.25 4.40
CA GLY A 118 -10.55 2.07 3.60
C GLY A 118 -10.11 0.86 4.43
N PRO A 119 -9.13 1.01 5.34
CA PRO A 119 -8.71 -0.07 6.22
C PRO A 119 -9.81 -0.58 7.16
N LEU A 120 -10.68 0.29 7.67
CA LEU A 120 -11.79 -0.11 8.54
C LEU A 120 -12.78 -1.02 7.81
N ILE A 121 -13.19 -0.64 6.59
CA ILE A 121 -14.05 -1.47 5.76
C ILE A 121 -13.36 -2.80 5.42
N GLY A 122 -12.08 -2.77 5.11
CA GLY A 122 -11.29 -3.96 4.83
C GLY A 122 -11.22 -4.92 6.03
N GLN A 123 -11.04 -4.42 7.24
CA GLN A 123 -11.03 -5.22 8.47
C GLN A 123 -12.40 -5.78 8.80
N LEU A 124 -13.47 -4.99 8.64
CA LEU A 124 -14.85 -5.45 8.83
C LEU A 124 -15.18 -6.60 7.88
N ARG A 125 -14.88 -6.43 6.57
CA ARG A 125 -15.03 -7.51 5.59
C ARG A 125 -14.26 -8.76 6.02
N ALA A 126 -12.99 -8.59 6.41
CA ALA A 126 -12.15 -9.71 6.80
C ALA A 126 -12.72 -10.48 8.01
N ALA A 127 -13.22 -9.78 9.01
CA ALA A 127 -13.87 -10.38 10.17
C ALA A 127 -15.17 -11.11 9.80
N MET A 128 -16.03 -10.49 8.99
CA MET A 128 -17.28 -11.10 8.54
C MET A 128 -17.05 -12.38 7.71
N VAL A 129 -16.10 -12.35 6.78
CA VAL A 129 -15.77 -13.54 5.98
C VAL A 129 -15.15 -14.62 6.84
N ALA A 130 -14.27 -14.28 7.78
CA ALA A 130 -13.65 -15.24 8.69
C ALA A 130 -14.70 -15.92 9.60
N SER A 131 -15.70 -15.17 10.07
CA SER A 131 -16.78 -15.75 10.90
C SER A 131 -17.73 -16.66 10.13
N ALA A 132 -17.92 -16.40 8.82
CA ALA A 132 -18.82 -17.19 7.96
C ALA A 132 -18.11 -18.38 7.29
N THR A 133 -16.78 -18.40 7.25
CA THR A 133 -16.01 -19.43 6.54
C THR A 133 -14.81 -19.88 7.38
N THR A 134 -13.60 -19.59 6.92
CA THR A 134 -12.35 -19.86 7.64
C THR A 134 -11.43 -18.66 7.63
N LEU A 135 -10.53 -18.59 8.62
CA LEU A 135 -9.51 -17.54 8.71
C LEU A 135 -8.65 -17.49 7.44
N SER A 136 -8.13 -18.64 7.00
CA SER A 136 -7.30 -18.76 5.80
C SER A 136 -8.03 -18.29 4.54
N PHE A 137 -9.29 -18.66 4.38
CA PHE A 137 -10.11 -18.21 3.25
C PHE A 137 -10.34 -16.70 3.27
N SER A 138 -10.63 -16.13 4.44
CA SER A 138 -10.82 -14.68 4.59
C SER A 138 -9.58 -13.89 4.16
N VAL A 139 -8.40 -14.28 4.65
CA VAL A 139 -7.13 -13.60 4.34
C VAL A 139 -6.78 -13.78 2.86
N THR A 140 -6.81 -15.01 2.35
CA THR A 140 -6.46 -15.32 0.96
C THR A 140 -7.40 -14.62 -0.03
N SER A 141 -8.71 -14.70 0.19
CA SER A 141 -9.69 -14.02 -0.67
C SER A 141 -9.53 -12.51 -0.63
N GLY A 142 -9.11 -11.94 0.50
CA GLY A 142 -8.77 -10.52 0.64
C GLY A 142 -7.61 -10.10 -0.24
N GLY A 143 -6.53 -10.86 -0.20
CA GLY A 143 -5.35 -10.62 -1.04
C GLY A 143 -5.68 -10.76 -2.53
N ILE A 144 -6.36 -11.84 -2.93
CA ILE A 144 -6.78 -12.07 -4.32
C ILE A 144 -7.70 -10.96 -4.82
N SER A 145 -8.71 -10.56 -4.01
CA SER A 145 -9.60 -9.46 -4.37
C SER A 145 -8.84 -8.16 -4.61
N CYS A 146 -7.85 -7.86 -3.78
CA CYS A 146 -6.98 -6.70 -3.97
C CYS A 146 -6.25 -6.76 -5.33
N VAL A 147 -5.62 -7.89 -5.65
CA VAL A 147 -4.92 -8.08 -6.93
C VAL A 147 -5.86 -7.89 -8.12
N ILE A 148 -7.04 -8.49 -8.09
CA ILE A 148 -8.05 -8.36 -9.15
C ILE A 148 -8.49 -6.90 -9.30
N PHE A 149 -8.84 -6.23 -8.19
CA PHE A 149 -9.27 -4.82 -8.23
C PHE A 149 -8.17 -3.90 -8.77
N VAL A 150 -6.94 -4.08 -8.33
CA VAL A 150 -5.80 -3.28 -8.81
C VAL A 150 -5.54 -3.54 -10.29
N ALA A 151 -5.61 -4.79 -10.74
CA ALA A 151 -5.44 -5.14 -12.16
C ALA A 151 -6.54 -4.53 -13.03
N LEU A 152 -7.80 -4.59 -12.58
CA LEU A 152 -8.93 -3.96 -13.27
C LEU A 152 -8.74 -2.44 -13.35
N LEU A 153 -8.44 -1.78 -12.23
CA LEU A 153 -8.20 -0.33 -12.21
C LEU A 153 -7.03 0.07 -13.11
N ALA A 154 -5.95 -0.71 -13.11
CA ALA A 154 -4.81 -0.48 -14.02
C ALA A 154 -5.19 -0.61 -15.50
N GLY A 155 -6.17 -1.47 -15.82
CA GLY A 155 -6.75 -1.60 -17.15
C GLY A 155 -7.64 -0.40 -17.53
N PHE A 156 -8.51 0.05 -16.61
CA PHE A 156 -9.43 1.17 -16.83
C PHE A 156 -8.77 2.56 -16.77
N LEU A 157 -7.62 2.69 -16.12
CA LEU A 157 -6.91 3.95 -15.93
C LEU A 157 -5.55 3.98 -16.66
N PRO A 158 -5.53 3.95 -18.00
CA PRO A 158 -4.29 3.93 -18.76
C PRO A 158 -3.44 5.19 -18.52
N THR A 159 -4.05 6.33 -18.23
CA THR A 159 -3.37 7.59 -17.91
C THR A 159 -2.54 7.46 -16.64
N PHE A 160 -3.07 6.82 -15.59
CA PHE A 160 -2.34 6.57 -14.35
C PHE A 160 -1.18 5.59 -14.56
N ARG A 161 -1.40 4.51 -15.33
CA ARG A 161 -0.35 3.54 -15.67
C ARG A 161 0.80 4.17 -16.46
N LYS A 162 0.50 5.15 -17.31
CA LYS A 162 1.47 5.87 -18.14
C LYS A 162 2.06 7.11 -17.45
N TYR A 163 1.71 7.35 -16.17
CA TYR A 163 2.21 8.51 -15.45
C TYR A 163 3.74 8.49 -15.39
N ASP A 164 4.34 9.45 -16.06
CA ASP A 164 5.77 9.68 -16.13
C ASP A 164 6.06 11.08 -15.57
N VAL A 165 6.92 11.14 -14.57
CA VAL A 165 7.27 12.40 -13.88
C VAL A 165 7.84 13.46 -14.82
N GLU A 166 8.56 13.05 -15.85
CA GLU A 166 9.24 14.00 -16.76
C GLU A 166 8.26 14.60 -17.77
N THR A 167 7.32 13.81 -18.30
CA THR A 167 6.42 14.20 -19.40
C THR A 167 5.04 14.63 -18.95
N ASN A 168 4.70 14.48 -17.66
CA ASN A 168 3.38 14.86 -17.17
C ASN A 168 3.23 16.37 -17.11
N GLU A 169 2.22 16.92 -17.82
CA GLU A 169 1.95 18.35 -17.95
C GLU A 169 1.69 19.05 -16.61
N PHE A 170 0.96 18.39 -15.70
CA PHE A 170 0.68 18.95 -14.37
C PHE A 170 1.95 19.07 -13.53
N ALA A 171 2.78 18.03 -13.54
CA ALA A 171 4.05 18.03 -12.82
C ALA A 171 5.04 19.04 -13.43
N ALA A 172 5.03 19.24 -14.74
CA ALA A 172 5.85 20.23 -15.42
C ALA A 172 5.42 21.65 -15.03
N ARG A 173 4.12 21.94 -15.06
CA ARG A 173 3.54 23.22 -14.67
C ARG A 173 3.86 23.60 -13.23
N GLU A 174 3.70 22.68 -12.30
CA GLU A 174 4.02 22.92 -10.89
C GLU A 174 5.52 23.17 -10.65
N ARG A 175 6.40 22.48 -11.36
CA ARG A 175 7.84 22.74 -11.32
C ARG A 175 8.19 24.16 -11.80
N GLU A 176 7.54 24.62 -12.84
CA GLU A 176 7.73 25.97 -13.39
C GLU A 176 7.24 27.05 -12.42
N ILE A 177 6.06 26.87 -11.84
CA ILE A 177 5.51 27.79 -10.83
C ILE A 177 6.44 27.93 -9.63
N ARG A 178 6.94 26.80 -9.11
CA ARG A 178 7.88 26.80 -7.96
C ARG A 178 9.19 27.46 -8.30
N LYS A 179 9.75 27.17 -9.48
CA LYS A 179 10.98 27.81 -9.95
C LYS A 179 10.83 29.35 -10.04
N ASN A 180 9.70 29.84 -10.56
CA ASN A 180 9.44 31.27 -10.66
C ASN A 180 9.23 31.92 -9.29
N ARG A 181 8.66 31.20 -8.32
CA ARG A 181 8.51 31.67 -6.92
C ARG A 181 9.87 31.84 -6.25
N ASP A 182 10.76 30.84 -6.40
CA ASP A 182 12.10 30.86 -5.80
C ASP A 182 13.00 31.96 -6.40
N LEU A 183 12.75 32.36 -7.65
CA LEU A 183 13.48 33.48 -8.31
C LEU A 183 13.00 34.85 -7.85
N ASN A 184 11.79 34.96 -7.30
CA ASN A 184 11.16 36.21 -6.86
C ASN A 184 11.17 36.40 -5.33
N SER A 185 11.75 35.46 -4.58
CA SER A 185 11.96 35.52 -3.13
C SER A 185 13.39 35.89 -2.77
#